data_cd095f92dd2c1faa6dd591953ef3161b
#
_entry.id   cd095f92dd2c1faa6dd591953ef3161b
#
_cell.length_a   1.000
_cell.length_b   1.000
_cell.length_c   1.000
_cell.angle_alpha   90.00
_cell.angle_beta   90.00
_cell.angle_gamma   90.00
#
_symmetry.space_group_name_H-M   'P 1'
#
loop_
_entity.id
_entity.type
_entity.pdbx_description
1 polymer ?
#
loop_
_entity_poly.entity_id
_entity_poly.type
_entity_poly.pdbx_seq_one_letter_code
_entity_poly.pdbx_strand_id
1 'polypeptide(L)'
;YTAIDARQHGELNADIFIDKKLSGIKAEIEIKDVQDQTMGKITSASINEKTGKISLSGKIDNIKPWSAEDPQLYTAIITLRQKDKVLHTITDRIGFRTVEVKPKDGVYINGVKMRFKGVNRHSHWPTTGRTTNKQLSINDVKLMKEMNMNAVRMSHYPPDKHFLEVCDSLGMYVIDELCAWQYPPYDTEVGTILVGEMLKRDLNRPSIIFWANGNEGGFNFDLDPLFP
;
A
#
# COMPACT_ATOMS: atom_id res chain seq x y z
N TYR A 1 8.13 4.14 -2.96
CA TYR A 1 8.35 2.90 -2.18
C TYR A 1 8.47 3.26 -0.72
N THR A 2 7.60 2.71 0.10
CA THR A 2 7.66 2.88 1.55
C THR A 2 7.64 1.50 2.18
N ALA A 3 8.73 1.07 2.80
CA ALA A 3 8.73 -0.11 3.66
C ALA A 3 8.51 0.36 5.10
N ILE A 4 7.53 -0.22 5.79
CA ILE A 4 7.07 0.23 7.10
C ILE A 4 7.10 -0.96 8.06
N ASP A 5 7.96 -0.90 9.06
CA ASP A 5 8.09 -1.91 10.12
C ASP A 5 7.72 -1.29 11.47
N ALA A 6 6.91 -1.97 12.26
CA ALA A 6 6.39 -1.50 13.55
C ALA A 6 6.71 -2.44 14.73
N ARG A 7 7.73 -3.31 14.62
CA ARG A 7 8.04 -4.30 15.68
C ARG A 7 8.45 -3.67 17.00
N GLN A 8 9.22 -2.57 16.95
CA GLN A 8 9.72 -1.88 18.15
C GLN A 8 9.46 -0.38 18.09
N HIS A 9 9.48 0.18 16.89
CA HIS A 9 9.23 1.57 16.55
C HIS A 9 8.77 1.59 15.09
N GLY A 10 8.23 2.69 14.62
CA GLY A 10 7.92 2.86 13.20
C GLY A 10 9.21 3.09 12.42
N GLU A 11 9.57 2.19 11.52
CA GLU A 11 10.63 2.42 10.54
C GLU A 11 10.00 2.85 9.22
N LEU A 12 10.41 4.01 8.74
CA LEU A 12 9.94 4.56 7.46
C LEU A 12 11.12 4.60 6.48
N ASN A 13 10.98 3.88 5.37
CA ASN A 13 11.85 4.00 4.22
C ASN A 13 11.01 4.47 3.04
N ALA A 14 11.38 5.58 2.43
CA ALA A 14 10.61 6.19 1.35
C ALA A 14 11.51 6.53 0.16
N ASP A 15 11.05 6.15 -1.02
CA ASP A 15 11.62 6.55 -2.29
C ASP A 15 10.68 7.51 -3.01
N ILE A 16 11.16 8.69 -3.33
CA ILE A 16 10.43 9.73 -4.04
C ILE A 16 11.03 9.87 -5.42
N PHE A 17 10.21 9.74 -6.45
CA PHE A 17 10.61 9.88 -7.85
C PHE A 17 10.12 11.21 -8.40
N ILE A 18 11.01 11.94 -9.09
CA ILE A 18 10.74 13.26 -9.66
C ILE A 18 11.00 13.20 -11.17
N ASP A 19 9.98 13.49 -11.95
CA ASP A 19 10.03 13.40 -13.43
C ASP A 19 10.95 14.45 -14.08
N LYS A 20 11.26 15.53 -13.35
CA LYS A 20 12.09 16.63 -13.87
C LYS A 20 13.50 16.54 -13.32
N LYS A 21 14.49 16.72 -14.19
CA LYS A 21 15.89 16.91 -13.79
C LYS A 21 16.03 18.29 -13.08
N LEU A 22 15.94 18.27 -11.80
CA LEU A 22 16.12 19.45 -10.93
C LEU A 22 17.29 19.19 -10.00
N SER A 23 18.21 20.14 -9.86
CA SER A 23 19.34 20.06 -8.93
C SER A 23 19.02 20.72 -7.59
N GLY A 24 19.67 20.24 -6.53
CA GLY A 24 19.56 20.83 -5.20
C GLY A 24 18.18 20.67 -4.55
N ILE A 25 17.41 19.65 -4.96
CA ILE A 25 16.13 19.31 -4.33
C ILE A 25 16.38 18.51 -3.06
N LYS A 26 15.67 18.87 -2.01
CA LYS A 26 15.54 18.11 -0.75
C LYS A 26 14.10 17.71 -0.54
N ALA A 27 13.90 16.57 0.11
CA ALA A 27 12.60 16.13 0.56
C ALA A 27 12.55 16.06 2.07
N GLU A 28 11.40 16.37 2.63
CA GLU A 28 11.07 16.20 4.04
C GLU A 28 9.78 15.38 4.11
N ILE A 29 9.70 14.41 5.02
CA ILE A 29 8.49 13.72 5.38
C ILE A 29 8.17 14.02 6.83
N GLU A 30 7.02 14.63 7.08
CA GLU A 30 6.46 14.84 8.41
C GLU A 30 5.35 13.81 8.64
N ILE A 31 5.42 13.08 9.75
CA ILE A 31 4.41 12.13 10.16
C ILE A 31 3.56 12.75 11.27
N LYS A 32 2.24 12.72 11.07
CA LYS A 32 1.25 13.22 12.02
C LYS A 32 0.27 12.13 12.42
N ASP A 33 -0.18 12.17 13.67
CA ASP A 33 -1.25 11.32 14.17
C ASP A 33 -2.65 11.83 13.77
N VAL A 34 -3.70 11.16 14.26
CA VAL A 34 -5.10 11.53 13.99
C VAL A 34 -5.54 12.83 14.67
N GLN A 35 -4.78 13.32 15.66
CA GLN A 35 -4.97 14.61 16.31
C GLN A 35 -4.15 15.74 15.64
N ASP A 36 -3.54 15.48 14.48
CA ASP A 36 -2.65 16.40 13.76
C ASP A 36 -1.36 16.75 14.51
N GLN A 37 -0.97 15.94 15.51
CA GLN A 37 0.28 16.13 16.24
C GLN A 37 1.44 15.51 15.47
N THR A 38 2.55 16.24 15.38
CA THR A 38 3.77 15.73 14.72
C THR A 38 4.41 14.66 15.57
N MET A 39 4.48 13.44 15.01
CA MET A 39 5.15 12.28 15.60
C MET A 39 6.65 12.24 15.26
N GLY A 40 7.03 12.77 14.11
CA GLY A 40 8.42 12.82 13.68
C GLY A 40 8.60 13.44 12.29
N LYS A 41 9.85 13.79 11.99
CA LYS A 41 10.26 14.33 10.70
C LYS A 41 11.53 13.65 10.20
N ILE A 42 11.55 13.34 8.92
CA ILE A 42 12.70 12.76 8.23
C ILE A 42 13.04 13.65 7.06
N THR A 43 14.30 14.07 6.98
CA THR A 43 14.78 14.94 5.89
C THR A 43 15.85 14.26 5.08
N SER A 44 15.77 14.34 3.76
CA SER A 44 16.77 13.78 2.85
C SER A 44 18.05 14.63 2.82
N ALA A 45 19.16 14.00 2.44
CA ALA A 45 20.39 14.73 2.14
C ALA A 45 20.26 15.53 0.84
N SER A 46 20.01 14.87 -0.30
CA SER A 46 19.80 15.49 -1.62
C SER A 46 19.27 14.46 -2.64
N ILE A 47 18.79 14.98 -3.78
CA ILE A 47 18.37 14.15 -4.91
C ILE A 47 19.56 13.48 -5.60
N ASN A 48 19.37 12.24 -6.06
CA ASN A 48 20.24 11.64 -7.06
C ASN A 48 19.83 12.17 -8.46
N GLU A 49 20.59 13.12 -9.00
CA GLU A 49 20.27 13.79 -10.26
C GLU A 49 20.25 12.88 -11.50
N LYS A 50 20.94 11.71 -11.43
CA LYS A 50 20.93 10.75 -12.54
C LYS A 50 19.62 9.98 -12.64
N THR A 51 19.06 9.61 -11.50
CA THR A 51 17.86 8.76 -11.43
C THR A 51 16.58 9.55 -11.13
N GLY A 52 16.67 10.82 -10.71
CA GLY A 52 15.53 11.59 -10.23
C GLY A 52 14.95 11.07 -8.92
N LYS A 53 15.70 10.23 -8.18
CA LYS A 53 15.24 9.54 -6.97
C LYS A 53 15.80 10.23 -5.71
N ILE A 54 14.94 10.38 -4.72
CA ILE A 54 15.31 10.76 -3.35
C ILE A 54 14.91 9.63 -2.43
N SER A 55 15.87 9.09 -1.68
CA SER A 55 15.59 8.07 -0.65
C SER A 55 15.69 8.70 0.74
N LEU A 56 14.71 8.42 1.58
CA LEU A 56 14.67 8.83 2.98
C LEU A 56 14.51 7.58 3.86
N SER A 57 15.16 7.58 4.99
CA SER A 57 15.00 6.52 6.00
C SER A 57 15.04 7.14 7.38
N GLY A 58 14.18 6.67 8.28
CA GLY A 58 14.15 7.14 9.66
C GLY A 58 13.24 6.32 10.55
N LYS A 59 13.37 6.59 11.85
CA LYS A 59 12.57 5.96 12.91
C LYS A 59 11.61 6.98 13.49
N ILE A 60 10.39 6.52 13.78
CA ILE A 60 9.35 7.30 14.42
C ILE A 60 8.97 6.58 15.71
N ASP A 61 9.13 7.25 16.83
CA ASP A 61 8.82 6.68 18.14
C ASP A 61 7.32 6.74 18.45
N ASN A 62 6.89 5.89 19.39
CA ASN A 62 5.51 5.83 19.90
C ASN A 62 4.44 5.53 18.83
N ILE A 63 4.83 4.82 17.78
CA ILE A 63 3.91 4.37 16.75
C ILE A 63 3.06 3.19 17.25
N LYS A 64 1.75 3.25 17.01
CA LYS A 64 0.86 2.11 17.14
C LYS A 64 0.77 1.40 15.79
N PRO A 65 1.00 0.08 15.73
CA PRO A 65 0.92 -0.65 14.49
C PRO A 65 -0.51 -0.76 13.97
N TRP A 66 -0.65 -0.78 12.65
CA TRP A 66 -1.91 -1.02 11.96
C TRP A 66 -2.24 -2.50 11.93
N SER A 67 -3.48 -2.86 12.24
CA SER A 67 -4.07 -4.18 11.99
C SER A 67 -5.52 -4.04 11.52
N ALA A 68 -6.14 -5.14 11.05
CA ALA A 68 -7.56 -5.12 10.69
C ALA A 68 -8.47 -4.93 11.91
N GLU A 69 -8.01 -5.29 13.09
CA GLU A 69 -8.71 -5.13 14.37
C GLU A 69 -8.53 -3.73 14.95
N ASP A 70 -7.36 -3.12 14.74
CA ASP A 70 -7.02 -1.77 15.22
C ASP A 70 -6.31 -0.98 14.07
N PRO A 71 -7.08 -0.39 13.13
CA PRO A 71 -6.54 0.22 11.92
C PRO A 71 -5.95 1.62 12.17
N GLN A 72 -4.83 1.68 12.88
CA GLN A 72 -4.13 2.93 13.18
C GLN A 72 -3.46 3.51 11.93
N LEU A 73 -3.87 4.70 11.55
CA LEU A 73 -3.33 5.41 10.39
C LEU A 73 -2.70 6.73 10.80
N TYR A 74 -1.68 7.10 10.05
CA TYR A 74 -0.94 8.36 10.19
C TYR A 74 -1.01 9.13 8.88
N THR A 75 -0.84 10.44 8.97
CA THR A 75 -0.72 11.32 7.80
C THR A 75 0.76 11.57 7.53
N ALA A 76 1.22 11.18 6.36
CA ALA A 76 2.55 11.51 5.86
C ALA A 76 2.44 12.74 4.95
N ILE A 77 3.10 13.83 5.33
CA ILE A 77 3.20 15.07 4.54
C ILE A 77 4.59 15.11 3.93
N ILE A 78 4.67 14.94 2.62
CA ILE A 78 5.91 14.91 1.86
C ILE A 78 6.09 16.25 1.19
N THR A 79 7.14 16.99 1.56
CA THR A 79 7.42 18.32 1.02
C THR A 79 8.74 18.29 0.24
N LEU A 80 8.68 18.75 -1.00
CA LEU A 80 9.87 18.99 -1.84
C LEU A 80 10.27 20.46 -1.77
N ARG A 81 11.54 20.71 -1.50
CA ARG A 81 12.11 22.05 -1.40
C ARG A 81 13.33 22.22 -2.30
N GLN A 82 13.48 23.40 -2.84
CA GLN A 82 14.73 23.86 -3.44
C GLN A 82 15.17 25.13 -2.72
N LYS A 83 16.28 25.07 -1.97
CA LYS A 83 16.66 26.08 -0.99
C LYS A 83 15.48 26.33 -0.01
N ASP A 84 15.03 27.54 0.15
CA ASP A 84 13.92 27.93 1.04
C ASP A 84 12.54 27.84 0.38
N LYS A 85 12.48 27.56 -0.92
CA LYS A 85 11.22 27.51 -1.68
C LYS A 85 10.60 26.11 -1.62
N VAL A 86 9.35 26.03 -1.20
CA VAL A 86 8.52 24.82 -1.38
C VAL A 86 8.13 24.71 -2.84
N LEU A 87 8.45 23.58 -3.44
CA LEU A 87 8.10 23.28 -4.83
C LEU A 87 6.82 22.48 -4.93
N HIS A 88 6.64 21.51 -4.04
CA HIS A 88 5.48 20.61 -4.06
C HIS A 88 5.25 20.01 -2.68
N THR A 89 3.99 19.70 -2.37
CA THR A 89 3.60 18.96 -1.18
C THR A 89 2.57 17.91 -1.54
N ILE A 90 2.78 16.69 -1.05
CA ILE A 90 1.86 15.55 -1.20
C ILE A 90 1.49 15.10 0.20
N THR A 91 0.22 14.74 0.37
CA THR A 91 -0.27 14.12 1.61
C THR A 91 -0.78 12.73 1.29
N ASP A 92 -0.32 11.74 2.05
CA ASP A 92 -0.82 10.36 1.97
C ASP A 92 -1.12 9.81 3.36
N ARG A 93 -1.97 8.80 3.44
CA ARG A 93 -2.27 8.08 4.69
C ARG A 93 -1.50 6.77 4.69
N ILE A 94 -0.78 6.53 5.76
CA ILE A 94 0.07 5.36 5.93
C ILE A 94 -0.25 4.63 7.23
N GLY A 95 0.07 3.34 7.30
CA GLY A 95 0.02 2.54 8.52
C GLY A 95 1.30 1.74 8.70
N PHE A 96 1.80 1.66 9.91
CA PHE A 96 3.00 0.89 10.23
C PHE A 96 2.60 -0.53 10.60
N ARG A 97 3.18 -1.53 9.95
CA ARG A 97 2.93 -2.94 10.23
C ARG A 97 4.12 -3.81 9.84
N THR A 98 4.15 -5.02 10.38
CA THR A 98 5.00 -6.09 9.88
C THR A 98 4.16 -7.21 9.30
N VAL A 99 4.64 -7.83 8.24
CA VAL A 99 4.10 -9.07 7.66
C VAL A 99 5.23 -10.08 7.60
N GLU A 100 5.03 -11.25 8.18
CA GLU A 100 6.03 -12.31 8.21
C GLU A 100 5.37 -13.62 7.82
N VAL A 101 5.96 -14.33 6.87
CA VAL A 101 5.55 -15.70 6.49
C VAL A 101 6.55 -16.67 7.09
N LYS A 102 6.10 -17.51 8.02
CA LYS A 102 6.93 -18.60 8.59
C LYS A 102 6.64 -19.89 7.86
N PRO A 103 7.63 -20.48 7.16
CA PRO A 103 7.43 -21.72 6.41
C PRO A 103 6.81 -22.84 7.28
N LYS A 104 5.76 -23.47 6.79
CA LYS A 104 5.01 -24.56 7.45
C LYS A 104 4.30 -24.18 8.75
N ASP A 105 4.32 -22.90 9.15
CA ASP A 105 3.66 -22.45 10.36
C ASP A 105 2.53 -21.46 10.06
N GLY A 106 2.77 -20.39 9.27
CA GLY A 106 1.72 -19.47 8.86
C GLY A 106 2.18 -18.04 8.68
N VAL A 107 1.21 -17.15 8.61
CA VAL A 107 1.40 -15.71 8.43
C VAL A 107 1.25 -15.01 9.76
N TYR A 108 2.14 -14.06 10.02
CA TYR A 108 2.15 -13.24 11.22
C TYR A 108 2.04 -11.76 10.84
N ILE A 109 1.12 -11.05 11.49
CA ILE A 109 0.98 -9.59 11.39
C ILE A 109 1.33 -9.01 12.76
N ASN A 110 2.30 -8.10 12.80
CA ASN A 110 2.79 -7.49 14.04
C ASN A 110 3.18 -8.55 15.11
N GLY A 111 3.76 -9.67 14.66
CA GLY A 111 4.15 -10.77 15.54
C GLY A 111 3.02 -11.70 15.99
N VAL A 112 1.77 -11.44 15.62
CA VAL A 112 0.60 -12.27 15.94
C VAL A 112 0.27 -13.20 14.79
N LYS A 113 0.15 -14.50 15.05
CA LYS A 113 -0.26 -15.50 14.05
C LYS A 113 -1.69 -15.26 13.61
N MET A 114 -1.88 -15.12 12.30
CA MET A 114 -3.17 -14.75 11.72
C MET A 114 -3.96 -15.98 11.23
N ARG A 115 -5.27 -15.89 11.40
CA ARG A 115 -6.23 -16.73 10.70
C ARG A 115 -7.13 -15.83 9.86
N PHE A 116 -7.00 -15.96 8.54
CA PHE A 116 -7.82 -15.18 7.62
C PHE A 116 -9.19 -15.83 7.43
N LYS A 117 -10.23 -15.01 7.56
CA LYS A 117 -11.62 -15.32 7.22
C LYS A 117 -12.05 -14.30 6.19
N GLY A 118 -12.20 -14.71 4.95
CA GLY A 118 -12.39 -13.74 3.87
C GLY A 118 -13.25 -14.25 2.74
N VAL A 119 -13.47 -13.36 1.79
CA VAL A 119 -14.22 -13.58 0.56
C VAL A 119 -13.45 -13.07 -0.65
N ASN A 120 -13.84 -13.54 -1.84
CA ASN A 120 -13.50 -12.89 -3.09
C ASN A 120 -14.50 -11.77 -3.36
N ARG A 121 -14.00 -10.63 -3.86
CA ARG A 121 -14.83 -9.49 -4.21
C ARG A 121 -14.56 -9.03 -5.63
N HIS A 122 -15.63 -8.87 -6.42
CA HIS A 122 -15.60 -8.16 -7.69
C HIS A 122 -16.06 -6.71 -7.51
N SER A 123 -15.43 -5.77 -8.23
CA SER A 123 -15.96 -4.40 -8.34
C SER A 123 -17.14 -4.41 -9.29
N HIS A 124 -18.36 -4.53 -8.74
CA HIS A 124 -19.59 -4.59 -9.50
C HIS A 124 -20.77 -4.09 -8.68
N TRP A 125 -21.70 -3.38 -9.36
CA TRP A 125 -22.96 -2.97 -8.79
C TRP A 125 -24.09 -3.14 -9.83
N PRO A 126 -25.30 -3.61 -9.44
CA PRO A 126 -26.35 -3.98 -10.40
C PRO A 126 -26.76 -2.88 -11.39
N THR A 127 -26.73 -1.61 -10.96
CA THR A 127 -27.19 -0.49 -11.80
C THR A 127 -26.06 0.26 -12.51
N THR A 128 -24.80 0.07 -12.11
CA THR A 128 -23.66 0.82 -12.65
C THR A 128 -22.55 -0.08 -13.22
N GLY A 129 -22.75 -1.40 -13.17
CA GLY A 129 -21.75 -2.36 -13.61
C GLY A 129 -20.47 -2.26 -12.79
N ARG A 130 -19.34 -2.16 -13.46
CA ARG A 130 -18.02 -2.06 -12.81
C ARG A 130 -17.68 -0.67 -12.25
N THR A 131 -18.49 0.35 -12.54
CA THR A 131 -18.32 1.68 -11.96
C THR A 131 -18.84 1.69 -10.54
N THR A 132 -17.94 1.69 -9.57
CA THR A 132 -18.27 1.74 -8.15
C THR A 132 -17.88 3.10 -7.55
N ASN A 133 -18.23 3.33 -6.30
CA ASN A 133 -17.90 4.54 -5.58
C ASN A 133 -17.52 4.26 -4.13
N LYS A 134 -17.00 5.27 -3.44
CA LYS A 134 -16.51 5.13 -2.06
C LYS A 134 -17.61 4.66 -1.09
N GLN A 135 -18.87 5.10 -1.28
CA GLN A 135 -19.95 4.68 -0.39
C GLN A 135 -20.25 3.18 -0.52
N LEU A 136 -20.26 2.66 -1.75
CA LEU A 136 -20.39 1.20 -1.97
C LEU A 136 -19.23 0.43 -1.33
N SER A 137 -18.01 0.93 -1.45
CA SER A 137 -16.86 0.31 -0.79
C SER A 137 -16.99 0.29 0.74
N ILE A 138 -17.50 1.36 1.34
CA ILE A 138 -17.78 1.42 2.79
C ILE A 138 -18.83 0.38 3.17
N ASN A 139 -19.91 0.26 2.39
CA ASN A 139 -20.97 -0.70 2.65
C ASN A 139 -20.47 -2.14 2.55
N ASP A 140 -19.67 -2.46 1.52
CA ASP A 140 -19.08 -3.79 1.32
C ASP A 140 -18.17 -4.17 2.50
N VAL A 141 -17.24 -3.29 2.89
CA VAL A 141 -16.30 -3.57 3.99
C VAL A 141 -17.05 -3.69 5.32
N LYS A 142 -18.03 -2.85 5.58
CA LYS A 142 -18.87 -2.97 6.80
C LYS A 142 -19.61 -4.29 6.84
N LEU A 143 -20.25 -4.69 5.73
CA LEU A 143 -20.95 -5.96 5.65
C LEU A 143 -20.00 -7.16 5.91
N MET A 144 -18.81 -7.15 5.31
CA MET A 144 -17.80 -8.19 5.56
C MET A 144 -17.41 -8.23 7.06
N LYS A 145 -17.22 -7.09 7.71
CA LYS A 145 -16.90 -7.03 9.14
C LYS A 145 -18.06 -7.50 10.01
N GLU A 146 -19.30 -7.15 9.70
CA GLU A 146 -20.52 -7.63 10.39
C GLU A 146 -20.66 -9.15 10.29
N MET A 147 -20.18 -9.75 9.18
CA MET A 147 -20.09 -11.20 9.00
C MET A 147 -18.85 -11.82 9.66
N ASN A 148 -18.12 -11.06 10.47
CA ASN A 148 -16.91 -11.48 11.17
C ASN A 148 -15.76 -11.92 10.23
N MET A 149 -15.64 -11.25 9.09
CA MET A 149 -14.54 -11.41 8.15
C MET A 149 -13.45 -10.37 8.41
N ASN A 150 -12.20 -10.75 8.14
CA ASN A 150 -11.05 -9.86 8.31
C ASN A 150 -10.19 -9.74 7.05
N ALA A 151 -10.54 -10.45 5.96
CA ALA A 151 -9.76 -10.45 4.73
C ALA A 151 -10.64 -10.45 3.49
N VAL A 152 -10.12 -9.89 2.39
CA VAL A 152 -10.75 -9.88 1.07
C VAL A 152 -9.70 -10.08 -0.01
N ARG A 153 -10.02 -10.92 -1.00
CA ARG A 153 -9.23 -11.05 -2.23
C ARG A 153 -9.90 -10.25 -3.35
N MET A 154 -9.11 -9.49 -4.05
CA MET A 154 -9.57 -8.72 -5.19
C MET A 154 -9.61 -9.59 -6.44
N SER A 155 -10.79 -10.09 -6.77
CA SER A 155 -11.03 -11.00 -7.89
C SER A 155 -11.43 -10.19 -9.14
N HIS A 156 -10.75 -10.24 -10.24
CA HIS A 156 -9.42 -10.79 -10.55
C HIS A 156 -8.61 -9.67 -11.18
N TYR A 157 -8.53 -8.54 -10.51
CA TYR A 157 -7.93 -7.28 -10.95
C TYR A 157 -7.79 -6.31 -9.77
N PRO A 158 -6.85 -5.36 -9.84
CA PRO A 158 -6.71 -4.35 -8.81
C PRO A 158 -8.01 -3.56 -8.63
N PRO A 159 -8.46 -3.32 -7.38
CA PRO A 159 -9.71 -2.62 -7.11
C PRO A 159 -9.60 -1.12 -7.37
N ASP A 160 -10.74 -0.42 -7.27
CA ASP A 160 -10.73 1.04 -7.19
C ASP A 160 -9.92 1.52 -5.98
N LYS A 161 -9.17 2.62 -6.15
CA LYS A 161 -8.35 3.19 -5.08
C LYS A 161 -9.14 3.45 -3.80
N HIS A 162 -10.38 3.96 -3.92
CA HIS A 162 -11.24 4.22 -2.76
C HIS A 162 -11.59 2.94 -1.97
N PHE A 163 -11.57 1.75 -2.59
CA PHE A 163 -11.81 0.50 -1.86
C PHE A 163 -10.63 0.18 -0.93
N LEU A 164 -9.40 0.31 -1.41
CA LEU A 164 -8.20 0.13 -0.59
C LEU A 164 -8.13 1.15 0.55
N GLU A 165 -8.45 2.43 0.27
CA GLU A 165 -8.53 3.48 1.30
C GLU A 165 -9.57 3.16 2.39
N VAL A 166 -10.67 2.51 2.02
CA VAL A 166 -11.68 2.04 2.98
C VAL A 166 -11.18 0.84 3.77
N CYS A 167 -10.49 -0.12 3.12
CA CYS A 167 -9.85 -1.24 3.81
C CYS A 167 -8.80 -0.77 4.81
N ASP A 168 -7.99 0.23 4.45
CA ASP A 168 -7.03 0.86 5.35
C ASP A 168 -7.71 1.47 6.58
N SER A 169 -8.85 2.14 6.37
CA SER A 169 -9.54 2.93 7.40
C SER A 169 -10.42 2.11 8.32
N LEU A 170 -11.10 1.09 7.79
CA LEU A 170 -12.02 0.24 8.54
C LEU A 170 -11.36 -1.06 9.02
N GLY A 171 -10.15 -1.35 8.57
CA GLY A 171 -9.38 -2.53 8.93
C GLY A 171 -9.87 -3.80 8.21
N MET A 172 -9.30 -4.07 7.02
CA MET A 172 -9.53 -5.29 6.25
C MET A 172 -8.23 -5.69 5.58
N TYR A 173 -7.77 -6.93 5.77
CA TYR A 173 -6.60 -7.44 5.05
C TYR A 173 -6.95 -7.68 3.58
N VAL A 174 -6.05 -7.32 2.68
CA VAL A 174 -6.28 -7.39 1.24
C VAL A 174 -5.23 -8.27 0.57
N ILE A 175 -5.69 -9.13 -0.34
CA ILE A 175 -4.87 -9.68 -1.41
C ILE A 175 -5.18 -8.86 -2.64
N ASP A 176 -4.22 -8.04 -3.09
CA ASP A 176 -4.33 -7.30 -4.35
C ASP A 176 -3.86 -8.19 -5.50
N GLU A 177 -4.53 -8.12 -6.65
CA GLU A 177 -4.34 -9.09 -7.71
C GLU A 177 -4.12 -8.42 -9.07
N LEU A 178 -3.07 -8.87 -9.77
CA LEU A 178 -2.82 -8.49 -11.14
C LEU A 178 -3.99 -8.94 -12.03
N CYS A 179 -4.41 -8.09 -12.95
CA CYS A 179 -5.47 -8.41 -13.92
C CYS A 179 -4.97 -9.43 -14.96
N ALA A 180 -4.74 -10.67 -14.51
CA ALA A 180 -4.32 -11.78 -15.33
C ALA A 180 -5.24 -12.97 -15.06
N TRP A 181 -5.95 -13.46 -16.08
CA TRP A 181 -6.95 -14.52 -15.94
C TRP A 181 -6.83 -15.53 -17.04
N GLN A 182 -6.65 -16.80 -16.64
CA GLN A 182 -6.54 -17.96 -17.51
C GLN A 182 -5.33 -17.93 -18.45
N TYR A 183 -5.18 -18.99 -19.25
CA TYR A 183 -4.13 -19.09 -20.25
C TYR A 183 -4.62 -18.51 -21.60
N PRO A 184 -3.77 -17.83 -22.38
CA PRO A 184 -2.35 -17.56 -22.11
C PRO A 184 -2.14 -16.42 -21.11
N PRO A 185 -1.07 -16.49 -20.27
CA PRO A 185 -0.69 -15.37 -19.41
C PRO A 185 -0.21 -14.18 -20.26
N TYR A 186 -0.11 -13.00 -19.63
CA TYR A 186 0.59 -11.88 -20.24
C TYR A 186 2.03 -12.26 -20.55
N ASP A 187 2.55 -11.78 -21.68
CA ASP A 187 3.98 -11.81 -21.92
C ASP A 187 4.73 -10.97 -20.87
N THR A 188 6.04 -11.23 -20.71
CA THR A 188 6.84 -10.61 -19.65
C THR A 188 6.94 -9.09 -19.80
N GLU A 189 6.94 -8.56 -21.03
CA GLU A 189 7.03 -7.12 -21.29
C GLU A 189 5.76 -6.40 -20.83
N VAL A 190 4.58 -6.83 -21.29
CA VAL A 190 3.29 -6.26 -20.89
C VAL A 190 3.05 -6.48 -19.39
N GLY A 191 3.32 -7.69 -18.89
CA GLY A 191 3.16 -8.03 -17.48
C GLY A 191 4.01 -7.14 -16.57
N THR A 192 5.26 -6.85 -16.94
CA THR A 192 6.16 -5.96 -16.20
C THR A 192 5.57 -4.55 -16.06
N ILE A 193 5.00 -4.02 -17.14
CA ILE A 193 4.34 -2.70 -17.13
C ILE A 193 3.16 -2.72 -16.16
N LEU A 194 2.28 -3.73 -16.27
CA LEU A 194 1.06 -3.83 -15.45
C LEU A 194 1.37 -4.00 -13.96
N VAL A 195 2.34 -4.86 -13.61
CA VAL A 195 2.82 -5.00 -12.22
C VAL A 195 3.38 -3.68 -11.72
N GLY A 196 4.21 -3.01 -12.52
CA GLY A 196 4.79 -1.73 -12.16
C GLY A 196 3.73 -0.65 -11.90
N GLU A 197 2.68 -0.58 -12.69
CA GLU A 197 1.56 0.36 -12.50
C GLU A 197 0.74 0.04 -11.24
N MET A 198 0.43 -1.24 -11.01
CA MET A 198 -0.28 -1.70 -9.82
C MET A 198 0.50 -1.36 -8.54
N LEU A 199 1.78 -1.72 -8.48
CA LEU A 199 2.64 -1.43 -7.33
C LEU A 199 2.81 0.07 -7.11
N LYS A 200 3.05 0.85 -8.17
CA LYS A 200 3.18 2.30 -8.07
C LYS A 200 1.94 2.96 -7.46
N ARG A 201 0.75 2.41 -7.72
CA ARG A 201 -0.51 2.92 -7.20
C ARG A 201 -0.78 2.48 -5.76
N ASP A 202 -0.50 1.22 -5.43
CA ASP A 202 -1.09 0.55 -4.27
C ASP A 202 -0.08 0.14 -3.18
N LEU A 203 1.23 0.18 -3.45
CA LEU A 203 2.27 -0.30 -2.54
C LEU A 203 2.21 0.32 -1.12
N ASN A 204 1.73 1.56 -1.01
CA ASN A 204 1.66 2.29 0.26
C ASN A 204 0.43 1.94 1.11
N ARG A 205 -0.43 1.02 0.65
CA ARG A 205 -1.65 0.65 1.39
C ARG A 205 -1.34 -0.36 2.50
N PRO A 206 -1.51 -0.01 3.80
CA PRO A 206 -1.21 -0.93 4.88
C PRO A 206 -2.12 -2.17 4.90
N SER A 207 -3.31 -2.10 4.32
CA SER A 207 -4.24 -3.22 4.20
C SER A 207 -3.76 -4.33 3.29
N ILE A 208 -2.94 -4.03 2.26
CA ILE A 208 -2.43 -5.05 1.35
C ILE A 208 -1.32 -5.84 2.05
N ILE A 209 -1.57 -7.13 2.23
CA ILE A 209 -0.64 -8.07 2.88
C ILE A 209 -0.10 -9.14 1.94
N PHE A 210 -0.78 -9.34 0.80
CA PHE A 210 -0.35 -10.23 -0.27
C PHE A 210 -0.62 -9.61 -1.64
N TRP A 211 0.21 -10.01 -2.59
CA TRP A 211 0.07 -9.74 -4.00
C TRP A 211 -0.14 -11.04 -4.76
N ALA A 212 -1.10 -11.07 -5.68
CA ALA A 212 -1.38 -12.21 -6.51
C ALA A 212 -1.02 -11.92 -7.96
N ASN A 213 -0.24 -12.83 -8.57
CA ASN A 213 0.24 -12.72 -9.96
C ASN A 213 -0.82 -13.21 -10.98
N GLY A 214 -2.09 -13.30 -10.62
CA GLY A 214 -3.18 -13.67 -11.51
C GLY A 214 -4.05 -14.80 -11.00
N ASN A 215 -4.99 -15.24 -11.85
CA ASN A 215 -6.02 -16.22 -11.54
C ASN A 215 -6.04 -17.37 -12.56
N GLU A 216 -6.35 -18.59 -12.09
CA GLU A 216 -6.64 -19.77 -12.91
C GLU A 216 -5.62 -20.07 -14.03
N GLY A 217 -4.32 -19.99 -13.71
CA GLY A 217 -3.25 -20.24 -14.67
C GLY A 217 -2.87 -19.04 -15.55
N GLY A 218 -3.50 -17.88 -15.35
CA GLY A 218 -3.16 -16.63 -16.04
C GLY A 218 -1.90 -15.94 -15.51
N PHE A 219 -1.10 -16.61 -14.68
CA PHE A 219 0.12 -16.05 -14.09
C PHE A 219 1.37 -16.35 -14.94
N ASN A 220 2.29 -15.41 -14.94
CA ASN A 220 3.60 -15.53 -15.55
C ASN A 220 4.67 -15.50 -14.45
N PHE A 221 5.43 -16.59 -14.28
CA PHE A 221 6.44 -16.72 -13.23
C PHE A 221 7.59 -15.70 -13.34
N ASP A 222 7.88 -15.18 -14.55
CA ASP A 222 8.90 -14.15 -14.74
C ASP A 222 8.55 -12.84 -14.03
N LEU A 223 7.28 -12.66 -13.66
CA LEU A 223 6.79 -11.47 -12.96
C LEU A 223 6.94 -11.59 -11.43
N ASP A 224 7.09 -12.79 -10.87
CA ASP A 224 7.18 -13.01 -9.42
C ASP A 224 8.27 -12.16 -8.74
N PRO A 225 9.48 -12.00 -9.29
CA PRO A 225 10.53 -11.18 -8.67
C PRO A 225 10.22 -9.67 -8.64
N LEU A 226 9.16 -9.22 -9.34
CA LEU A 226 8.77 -7.80 -9.37
C LEU A 226 7.90 -7.42 -8.15
N PHE A 227 7.26 -8.41 -7.52
CA PHE A 227 6.47 -8.18 -6.32
C PHE A 227 7.37 -8.02 -5.08
N PRO A 228 6.98 -7.17 -4.10
CA PRO A 228 7.74 -6.94 -2.88
C PRO A 228 7.69 -8.11 -1.89
#